data_f7049bc8626dd4fbb8c1276a462f3b7e
#
_entry.id   f7049bc8626dd4fbb8c1276a462f3b7e
#
_cell.length_a   1.000
_cell.length_b   1.000
_cell.length_c   1.000
_cell.angle_alpha   90.00
_cell.angle_beta   90.00
_cell.angle_gamma   90.00
#
_symmetry.space_group_name_H-M   'P 1'
#
loop_
_entity.id
_entity.type
_entity.pdbx_description
1 polymer ?
#
loop_
_entity_poly.entity_id
_entity_poly.type
_entity_poly.pdbx_seq_one_letter_code
_entity_poly.pdbx_strand_id
1 'polypeptide(L)'
;MRTTLLKVVTFLVVAGVLASAQRRNPPDPAEMVQHRVNFLTRQLSLNAQQQQQATSIFTEAANNGKSFHDQMRTAHQNLQAAVQKNDTAGIEQASNTIGTLMGQMTAAHAKADAAFYQTLTPEQQTKMSELESHHGGMRGHGGPGGLPPGAFFR
;
A
#
# COMPACT_ATOMS: atom_id res chain seq x y z
N MET A 1 -42.27 59.49 -30.25
CA MET A 1 -40.84 59.83 -30.27
C MET A 1 -40.20 59.32 -28.97
N ARG A 2 -39.09 58.73 -29.07
CA ARG A 2 -38.21 58.16 -28.00
C ARG A 2 -38.61 56.80 -27.48
N THR A 3 -38.12 55.83 -28.22
CA THR A 3 -37.96 54.42 -27.90
C THR A 3 -36.93 54.25 -26.81
N THR A 4 -37.33 53.78 -25.63
CA THR A 4 -36.41 53.31 -24.60
C THR A 4 -36.21 51.78 -24.73
N LEU A 5 -35.05 51.41 -25.19
CA LEU A 5 -34.57 50.03 -25.27
C LEU A 5 -34.37 49.47 -23.86
N LEU A 6 -35.22 48.53 -23.46
CA LEU A 6 -35.08 47.78 -22.23
C LEU A 6 -34.04 46.63 -22.50
N LYS A 7 -32.83 46.86 -22.02
CA LYS A 7 -31.80 45.82 -22.03
C LYS A 7 -32.11 44.79 -20.96
N VAL A 8 -32.66 43.64 -21.38
CA VAL A 8 -32.79 42.47 -20.54
C VAL A 8 -31.40 41.84 -20.44
N VAL A 9 -30.74 42.05 -19.32
CA VAL A 9 -29.53 41.34 -18.99
C VAL A 9 -29.92 39.96 -18.46
N THR A 10 -29.83 38.96 -19.30
CA THR A 10 -30.03 37.56 -18.90
C THR A 10 -28.79 37.13 -18.11
N PHE A 11 -28.93 37.06 -16.79
CA PHE A 11 -27.91 36.54 -15.88
C PHE A 11 -27.94 35.02 -15.97
N LEU A 12 -27.06 34.47 -16.78
CA LEU A 12 -26.86 33.04 -16.93
C LEU A 12 -26.05 32.53 -15.72
N VAL A 13 -26.79 32.08 -14.69
CA VAL A 13 -26.18 31.39 -13.53
C VAL A 13 -25.64 30.06 -14.02
N VAL A 14 -24.35 30.02 -14.35
CA VAL A 14 -23.61 28.77 -14.53
C VAL A 14 -23.46 28.19 -13.14
N ALA A 15 -24.37 27.28 -12.78
CA ALA A 15 -24.21 26.39 -11.64
C ALA A 15 -23.02 25.46 -11.93
N GLY A 16 -21.86 25.92 -11.51
CA GLY A 16 -20.65 25.09 -11.50
C GLY A 16 -20.90 23.90 -10.58
N VAL A 17 -21.13 22.74 -11.18
CA VAL A 17 -21.06 21.46 -10.48
C VAL A 17 -19.62 21.31 -10.00
N LEU A 18 -19.36 21.73 -8.77
CA LEU A 18 -18.16 21.35 -8.05
C LEU A 18 -18.25 19.82 -7.85
N ALA A 19 -17.81 19.08 -8.86
CA ALA A 19 -17.43 17.70 -8.68
C ALA A 19 -16.31 17.70 -7.63
N SER A 20 -16.69 17.59 -6.37
CA SER A 20 -15.77 17.29 -5.29
C SER A 20 -15.12 15.97 -5.66
N ALA A 21 -13.94 16.05 -6.29
CA ALA A 21 -13.07 14.91 -6.42
C ALA A 21 -12.81 14.45 -4.99
N GLN A 22 -13.60 13.49 -4.52
CA GLN A 22 -13.36 12.80 -3.27
C GLN A 22 -11.96 12.20 -3.42
N ARG A 23 -10.97 12.92 -2.90
CA ARG A 23 -9.66 12.34 -2.64
C ARG A 23 -9.96 11.15 -1.76
N ARG A 24 -9.91 9.97 -2.34
CA ARG A 24 -9.95 8.74 -1.55
C ARG A 24 -8.77 8.86 -0.60
N ASN A 25 -9.06 9.21 0.65
CA ASN A 25 -8.06 9.08 1.69
C ASN A 25 -7.53 7.65 1.63
N PRO A 26 -6.22 7.45 1.70
CA PRO A 26 -5.71 6.10 1.81
C PRO A 26 -6.42 5.42 3.00
N PRO A 27 -6.81 4.15 2.87
CA PRO A 27 -7.52 3.44 3.93
C PRO A 27 -6.69 3.51 5.21
N ASP A 28 -7.39 3.64 6.34
CA ASP A 28 -6.75 3.65 7.66
C ASP A 28 -5.95 2.33 7.82
N PRO A 29 -4.69 2.40 8.23
CA PRO A 29 -3.90 1.21 8.53
C PRO A 29 -4.61 0.22 9.46
N ALA A 30 -5.38 0.69 10.44
CA ALA A 30 -6.17 -0.15 11.32
C ALA A 30 -7.29 -0.89 10.58
N GLU A 31 -7.98 -0.23 9.65
CA GLU A 31 -8.99 -0.87 8.80
C GLU A 31 -8.36 -1.94 7.89
N MET A 32 -7.20 -1.65 7.31
CA MET A 32 -6.49 -2.63 6.48
C MET A 32 -6.08 -3.87 7.28
N VAL A 33 -5.59 -3.69 8.50
CA VAL A 33 -5.25 -4.81 9.40
C VAL A 33 -6.50 -5.62 9.71
N GLN A 34 -7.60 -4.97 10.08
CA GLN A 34 -8.85 -5.65 10.40
C GLN A 34 -9.39 -6.44 9.20
N HIS A 35 -9.36 -5.87 8.01
CA HIS A 35 -9.75 -6.58 6.79
C HIS A 35 -8.88 -7.81 6.53
N ARG A 36 -7.56 -7.69 6.71
CA ARG A 36 -6.63 -8.80 6.57
C ARG A 36 -6.92 -9.92 7.58
N VAL A 37 -7.05 -9.58 8.86
CA VAL A 37 -7.36 -10.56 9.92
C VAL A 37 -8.69 -11.25 9.66
N ASN A 38 -9.74 -10.51 9.30
CA ASN A 38 -11.05 -11.06 8.96
C ASN A 38 -10.99 -12.01 7.75
N PHE A 39 -10.21 -11.66 6.73
CA PHE A 39 -9.98 -12.53 5.58
C PHE A 39 -9.31 -13.84 5.99
N LEU A 40 -8.18 -13.76 6.70
CA LEU A 40 -7.41 -14.92 7.16
C LEU A 40 -8.25 -15.79 8.11
N THR A 41 -9.05 -15.18 8.98
CA THR A 41 -9.98 -15.89 9.89
C THR A 41 -10.94 -16.76 9.11
N ARG A 42 -11.53 -16.25 8.04
CA ARG A 42 -12.47 -17.04 7.21
C ARG A 42 -11.77 -18.13 6.41
N GLN A 43 -10.59 -17.86 5.89
CA GLN A 43 -9.86 -18.81 5.04
C GLN A 43 -9.23 -19.95 5.86
N LEU A 44 -8.68 -19.64 7.03
CA LEU A 44 -7.90 -20.56 7.85
C LEU A 44 -8.66 -21.05 9.09
N SER A 45 -9.89 -20.55 9.33
CA SER A 45 -10.68 -20.84 10.53
C SER A 45 -9.92 -20.53 11.82
N LEU A 46 -9.35 -19.32 11.91
CA LEU A 46 -8.55 -18.89 13.06
C LEU A 46 -9.42 -18.85 14.33
N ASN A 47 -8.90 -19.39 15.42
CA ASN A 47 -9.52 -19.24 16.74
C ASN A 47 -9.31 -17.82 17.31
N ALA A 48 -9.99 -17.49 18.43
CA ALA A 48 -9.96 -16.15 19.02
C ALA A 48 -8.53 -15.73 19.42
N GLN A 49 -7.70 -16.62 19.93
CA GLN A 49 -6.32 -16.33 20.31
C GLN A 49 -5.46 -16.03 19.07
N GLN A 50 -5.58 -16.82 18.02
CA GLN A 50 -4.87 -16.59 16.75
C GLN A 50 -5.28 -15.26 16.09
N GLN A 51 -6.56 -14.89 16.14
CA GLN A 51 -7.04 -13.59 15.64
C GLN A 51 -6.41 -12.44 16.40
N GLN A 52 -6.29 -12.55 17.71
CA GLN A 52 -5.68 -11.54 18.57
C GLN A 52 -4.19 -11.39 18.28
N GLN A 53 -3.47 -12.50 18.14
CA GLN A 53 -2.05 -12.52 17.75
C GLN A 53 -1.84 -11.92 16.36
N ALA A 54 -2.64 -12.32 15.37
CA ALA A 54 -2.60 -11.77 14.03
C ALA A 54 -2.83 -10.24 14.02
N THR A 55 -3.82 -9.77 14.79
CA THR A 55 -4.10 -8.34 14.92
C THR A 55 -2.89 -7.59 15.46
N SER A 56 -2.24 -8.09 16.54
CA SER A 56 -1.06 -7.48 17.11
C SER A 56 0.11 -7.43 16.11
N ILE A 57 0.43 -8.56 15.49
CA ILE A 57 1.53 -8.69 14.52
C ILE A 57 1.34 -7.73 13.34
N PHE A 58 0.15 -7.72 12.75
CA PHE A 58 -0.11 -6.88 11.56
C PHE A 58 -0.27 -5.40 11.89
N THR A 59 -0.73 -5.05 13.10
CA THR A 59 -0.76 -3.66 13.56
C THR A 59 0.65 -3.10 13.72
N GLU A 60 1.56 -3.86 14.31
CA GLU A 60 2.97 -3.47 14.43
C GLU A 60 3.60 -3.28 13.05
N ALA A 61 3.39 -4.22 12.13
CA ALA A 61 3.88 -4.11 10.76
C ALA A 61 3.29 -2.90 10.02
N ALA A 62 2.01 -2.60 10.21
CA ALA A 62 1.35 -1.45 9.58
C ALA A 62 1.89 -0.11 10.12
N ASN A 63 2.15 -0.02 11.43
CA ASN A 63 2.75 1.18 12.04
C ASN A 63 4.17 1.43 11.51
N ASN A 64 4.98 0.38 11.39
CA ASN A 64 6.30 0.46 10.77
C ASN A 64 6.19 0.86 9.29
N GLY A 65 5.20 0.32 8.57
CA GLY A 65 4.91 0.64 7.17
C GLY A 65 4.66 2.13 6.94
N LYS A 66 3.94 2.81 7.83
CA LYS A 66 3.68 4.26 7.71
C LYS A 66 4.98 5.07 7.70
N SER A 67 5.91 4.76 8.60
CA SER A 67 7.22 5.41 8.63
C SER A 67 8.01 5.19 7.33
N PHE A 68 8.00 3.98 6.78
CA PHE A 68 8.64 3.68 5.49
C PHE A 68 8.02 4.46 4.34
N HIS A 69 6.70 4.60 4.28
CA HIS A 69 6.01 5.37 3.24
C HIS A 69 6.40 6.85 3.27
N ASP A 70 6.50 7.46 4.46
CA ASP A 70 6.90 8.86 4.60
C ASP A 70 8.36 9.07 4.17
N GLN A 71 9.27 8.18 4.58
CA GLN A 71 10.67 8.21 4.17
C GLN A 71 10.82 7.99 2.65
N MET A 72 10.08 7.05 2.08
CA MET A 72 10.08 6.77 0.64
C MET A 72 9.62 7.98 -0.16
N ARG A 73 8.54 8.65 0.28
CA ARG A 73 8.07 9.88 -0.35
C ARG A 73 9.14 10.97 -0.36
N THR A 74 9.83 11.16 0.77
CA THR A 74 10.94 12.11 0.88
C THR A 74 12.10 11.74 -0.05
N ALA A 75 12.47 10.47 -0.11
CA ALA A 75 13.53 9.99 -0.99
C ALA A 75 13.20 10.21 -2.49
N HIS A 76 11.95 9.97 -2.89
CA HIS A 76 11.51 10.28 -4.26
C HIS A 76 11.50 11.78 -4.57
N GLN A 77 11.12 12.64 -3.62
CA GLN A 77 11.21 14.10 -3.78
C GLN A 77 12.67 14.55 -3.97
N ASN A 78 13.58 13.99 -3.18
CA ASN A 78 15.01 14.28 -3.29
C ASN A 78 15.57 13.80 -4.66
N LEU A 79 15.18 12.62 -5.12
CA LEU A 79 15.53 12.10 -6.43
C LEU A 79 15.07 13.05 -7.54
N GLN A 80 13.81 13.48 -7.48
CA GLN A 80 13.25 14.41 -8.46
C GLN A 80 13.99 15.75 -8.48
N ALA A 81 14.33 16.29 -7.30
CA ALA A 81 15.08 17.52 -7.18
C ALA A 81 16.51 17.40 -7.73
N ALA A 82 17.18 16.26 -7.50
CA ALA A 82 18.49 15.97 -8.04
C ALA A 82 18.48 15.85 -9.58
N VAL A 83 17.46 15.20 -10.14
CA VAL A 83 17.25 15.10 -11.60
C VAL A 83 17.08 16.47 -12.23
N GLN A 84 16.26 17.34 -11.64
CA GLN A 84 16.04 18.70 -12.16
C GLN A 84 17.29 19.56 -12.18
N LYS A 85 18.25 19.29 -11.27
CA LYS A 85 19.54 19.99 -11.16
C LYS A 85 20.67 19.31 -11.93
N ASN A 86 20.40 18.17 -12.57
CA ASN A 86 21.42 17.32 -13.18
C ASN A 86 22.53 16.92 -12.18
N ASP A 87 22.15 16.72 -10.91
CA ASP A 87 23.06 16.35 -9.82
C ASP A 87 23.18 14.81 -9.76
N THR A 88 24.21 14.30 -10.42
CA THR A 88 24.46 12.84 -10.51
C THR A 88 24.68 12.22 -9.13
N ALA A 89 25.42 12.89 -8.24
CA ALA A 89 25.69 12.40 -6.90
C ALA A 89 24.39 12.33 -6.06
N GLY A 90 23.54 13.35 -6.16
CA GLY A 90 22.23 13.38 -5.52
C GLY A 90 21.29 12.30 -6.05
N ILE A 91 21.33 11.98 -7.35
CA ILE A 91 20.57 10.89 -7.96
C ILE A 91 21.01 9.55 -7.39
N GLU A 92 22.31 9.27 -7.32
CA GLU A 92 22.83 8.03 -6.75
C GLU A 92 22.47 7.87 -5.28
N GLN A 93 22.64 8.92 -4.48
CA GLN A 93 22.29 8.90 -3.05
C GLN A 93 20.81 8.64 -2.84
N ALA A 94 19.92 9.32 -3.55
CA ALA A 94 18.49 9.15 -3.43
C ALA A 94 18.05 7.74 -3.88
N SER A 95 18.64 7.22 -4.96
CA SER A 95 18.37 5.86 -5.46
C SER A 95 18.80 4.78 -4.47
N ASN A 96 19.98 4.93 -3.86
CA ASN A 96 20.46 4.01 -2.81
C ASN A 96 19.54 4.04 -1.58
N THR A 97 19.06 5.24 -1.20
CA THR A 97 18.09 5.38 -0.10
C THR A 97 16.79 4.66 -0.41
N ILE A 98 16.25 4.82 -1.62
CA ILE A 98 15.04 4.11 -2.07
C ILE A 98 15.24 2.60 -2.03
N GLY A 99 16.37 2.10 -2.55
CA GLY A 99 16.68 0.67 -2.52
C GLY A 99 16.77 0.10 -1.10
N THR A 100 17.41 0.83 -0.19
CA THR A 100 17.52 0.45 1.22
C THR A 100 16.15 0.41 1.90
N LEU A 101 15.31 1.43 1.70
CA LEU A 101 13.96 1.49 2.26
C LEU A 101 13.08 0.37 1.73
N MET A 102 13.16 0.04 0.43
CA MET A 102 12.44 -1.08 -0.15
C MET A 102 12.86 -2.41 0.48
N GLY A 103 14.16 -2.62 0.68
CA GLY A 103 14.69 -3.82 1.35
C GLY A 103 14.19 -3.94 2.79
N GLN A 104 14.23 -2.86 3.55
CA GLN A 104 13.74 -2.81 4.93
C GLN A 104 12.23 -3.07 5.01
N MET A 105 11.44 -2.47 4.14
CA MET A 105 9.99 -2.69 4.06
C MET A 105 9.66 -4.14 3.73
N THR A 106 10.35 -4.73 2.75
CA THR A 106 10.19 -6.14 2.38
C THR A 106 10.53 -7.06 3.56
N ALA A 107 11.64 -6.80 4.26
CA ALA A 107 12.04 -7.57 5.43
C ALA A 107 11.04 -7.44 6.58
N ALA A 108 10.49 -6.25 6.82
CA ALA A 108 9.47 -6.02 7.85
C ALA A 108 8.18 -6.82 7.57
N HIS A 109 7.70 -6.81 6.32
CA HIS A 109 6.55 -7.61 5.91
C HIS A 109 6.81 -9.12 6.04
N ALA A 110 7.95 -9.60 5.54
CA ALA A 110 8.31 -11.01 5.63
C ALA A 110 8.42 -11.49 7.09
N LYS A 111 8.96 -10.67 7.99
CA LYS A 111 9.02 -10.97 9.42
C LYS A 111 7.62 -11.07 10.05
N ALA A 112 6.71 -10.18 9.70
CA ALA A 112 5.33 -10.22 10.17
C ALA A 112 4.60 -11.47 9.66
N ASP A 113 4.79 -11.83 8.39
CA ASP A 113 4.20 -13.03 7.80
C ASP A 113 4.77 -14.30 8.44
N ALA A 114 6.08 -14.36 8.69
CA ALA A 114 6.72 -15.47 9.40
C ALA A 114 6.22 -15.59 10.85
N ALA A 115 6.10 -14.47 11.58
CA ALA A 115 5.55 -14.46 12.93
C ALA A 115 4.09 -14.95 12.97
N PHE A 116 3.27 -14.53 12.00
CA PHE A 116 1.90 -15.03 11.88
C PHE A 116 1.88 -16.53 11.55
N TYR A 117 2.70 -17.00 10.60
CA TYR A 117 2.79 -18.40 10.21
C TYR A 117 3.09 -19.32 11.40
N GLN A 118 3.92 -18.88 12.35
CA GLN A 118 4.23 -19.61 13.58
C GLN A 118 3.04 -19.74 14.55
N THR A 119 1.99 -18.94 14.39
CA THR A 119 0.76 -19.05 15.20
C THR A 119 -0.21 -20.09 14.67
N LEU A 120 0.02 -20.60 13.46
CA LEU A 120 -0.88 -21.52 12.75
C LEU A 120 -0.61 -22.99 13.11
N THR A 121 -1.66 -23.79 13.11
CA THR A 121 -1.52 -25.28 13.18
C THR A 121 -0.96 -25.81 11.85
N PRO A 122 -0.41 -27.03 11.80
CA PRO A 122 0.09 -27.63 10.56
C PRO A 122 -0.96 -27.65 9.43
N GLU A 123 -2.20 -27.91 9.74
CA GLU A 123 -3.31 -27.91 8.77
C GLU A 123 -3.59 -26.52 8.23
N GLN A 124 -3.52 -25.50 9.09
CA GLN A 124 -3.69 -24.09 8.69
C GLN A 124 -2.50 -23.60 7.86
N GLN A 125 -1.27 -24.05 8.17
CA GLN A 125 -0.07 -23.74 7.41
C GLN A 125 -0.15 -24.31 5.98
N THR A 126 -0.67 -25.52 5.81
CA THR A 126 -0.93 -26.11 4.48
C THR A 126 -1.92 -25.26 3.70
N LYS A 127 -3.05 -24.90 4.29
CA LYS A 127 -4.05 -24.04 3.65
C LYS A 127 -3.50 -22.65 3.29
N MET A 128 -2.64 -22.08 4.15
CA MET A 128 -2.00 -20.80 3.87
C MET A 128 -1.10 -20.88 2.64
N SER A 129 -0.30 -21.94 2.53
CA SER A 129 0.56 -22.15 1.37
C SER A 129 -0.24 -22.34 0.07
N GLU A 130 -1.39 -23.00 0.13
CA GLU A 130 -2.32 -23.11 -1.01
C GLU A 130 -2.88 -21.74 -1.42
N LEU A 131 -3.32 -20.91 -0.46
CA LEU A 131 -3.79 -19.55 -0.72
C LEU A 131 -2.73 -18.69 -1.39
N GLU A 132 -1.49 -18.76 -0.92
CA GLU A 132 -0.37 -18.02 -1.49
C GLU A 132 -0.06 -18.46 -2.92
N SER A 133 -0.11 -19.76 -3.21
CA SER A 133 0.13 -20.29 -4.56
C SER A 133 -0.93 -19.80 -5.56
N HIS A 134 -2.19 -19.75 -5.15
CA HIS A 134 -3.29 -19.24 -5.99
C HIS A 134 -3.22 -17.72 -6.24
N HIS A 135 -2.73 -16.93 -5.27
CA HIS A 135 -2.59 -15.48 -5.41
C HIS A 135 -1.25 -15.08 -6.06
N GLY A 136 -0.20 -15.89 -5.90
CA GLY A 136 1.11 -15.67 -6.55
C GLY A 136 1.05 -15.80 -8.07
N GLY A 137 0.18 -16.65 -8.59
CA GLY A 137 -0.03 -16.81 -10.04
C GLY A 137 -0.59 -15.58 -10.76
N MET A 138 -1.29 -14.69 -10.06
CA MET A 138 -1.83 -13.44 -10.64
C MET A 138 -0.86 -12.24 -10.60
N ARG A 139 0.23 -12.31 -9.84
CA ARG A 139 1.25 -11.24 -9.77
C ARG A 139 2.41 -11.43 -10.74
N GLY A 140 2.43 -12.50 -11.51
CA GLY A 140 3.55 -12.92 -12.36
C GLY A 140 3.66 -12.26 -13.74
N HIS A 141 2.92 -11.18 -14.05
CA HIS A 141 3.08 -10.48 -15.33
C HIS A 141 3.37 -8.99 -15.09
N GLY A 142 4.64 -8.66 -14.94
CA GLY A 142 5.04 -7.26 -15.02
C GLY A 142 6.25 -6.81 -14.21
N GLY A 143 7.39 -7.52 -14.24
CA GLY A 143 8.64 -6.96 -13.74
C GLY A 143 9.83 -7.89 -13.99
N PRO A 144 10.94 -7.43 -14.59
CA PRO A 144 12.16 -8.22 -14.65
C PRO A 144 12.82 -8.23 -13.27
N GLY A 145 12.65 -9.31 -12.49
CA GLY A 145 13.32 -9.48 -11.20
C GLY A 145 12.55 -10.25 -10.12
N GLY A 146 11.39 -10.84 -10.44
CA GLY A 146 10.67 -11.69 -9.49
C GLY A 146 11.42 -13.00 -9.22
N LEU A 147 12.00 -13.14 -8.02
CA LEU A 147 12.49 -14.43 -7.54
C LEU A 147 11.30 -15.39 -7.43
N PRO A 148 11.46 -16.66 -7.84
CA PRO A 148 10.38 -17.64 -7.76
C PRO A 148 10.00 -17.90 -6.30
N PRO A 149 8.70 -18.05 -5.99
CA PRO A 149 8.24 -18.44 -4.67
C PRO A 149 8.77 -19.84 -4.37
N GLY A 150 9.55 -20.01 -3.33
CA GLY A 150 10.07 -21.30 -2.89
C GLY A 150 11.58 -21.39 -2.64
N ALA A 151 12.34 -20.32 -2.85
CA ALA A 151 13.80 -20.36 -2.69
C ALA A 151 14.29 -20.31 -1.22
N PHE A 152 13.40 -20.25 -0.24
CA PHE A 152 13.80 -20.06 1.16
C PHE A 152 13.69 -21.29 2.05
N PHE A 153 13.27 -22.47 1.55
CA PHE A 153 13.21 -23.70 2.33
C PHE A 153 13.88 -24.86 1.58
N ARG A 154 15.22 -24.86 1.61
CA ARG A 154 16.06 -26.07 1.53
C ARG A 154 17.26 -25.92 2.44
#